data_48ffc8cf63287222b00adbe1e4a7b17a
#
_entry.id   48ffc8cf63287222b00adbe1e4a7b17a
#
_cell.length_a   1.000
_cell.length_b   1.000
_cell.length_c   1.000
_cell.angle_alpha   90.00
_cell.angle_beta   90.00
_cell.angle_gamma   90.00
#
_symmetry.space_group_name_H-M   'P 1'
#
loop_
_entity.id
_entity.type
_entity.pdbx_description
1 polymer ?
#
loop_
_entity_poly.entity_id
_entity_poly.type
_entity_poly.pdbx_seq_one_letter_code
_entity_poly.pdbx_strand_id
1 'polypeptide(L)'
;MDGIFGSTGVWFLIGAILVWFMQAGFAMVETGFTRAKNAGNIIMKNLLDFCLGTIVFVLLGAGLLMGEDALFGLVGIPNMGVFTDFANYDWSNFFFNLVFCATTATIVSGAMAERTKFLSYCIYSLVISAVVYPIEAHWAWGGGWLSTAEPLFGTTGYFANVAYIDFAGSSLIHFVGGISSFIGALLLGPRWGKYLDKDGKPTLVRKEAKYV
;
A
#
# COMPACT_ATOMS: atom_id res chain seq x y z
N MET A 1 -13.29 -15.15 -20.98
CA MET A 1 -13.17 -14.50 -19.65
C MET A 1 -14.55 -14.51 -19.03
N ASP A 2 -14.67 -15.13 -17.90
CA ASP A 2 -15.95 -15.11 -17.15
C ASP A 2 -16.10 -13.71 -16.56
N GLY A 3 -16.88 -12.84 -17.11
CA GLY A 3 -17.03 -11.45 -16.67
C GLY A 3 -17.20 -11.28 -15.13
N ILE A 4 -17.51 -10.09 -14.64
CA ILE A 4 -17.68 -9.78 -13.18
C ILE A 4 -18.52 -10.84 -12.43
N PHE A 5 -19.47 -11.47 -13.09
CA PHE A 5 -20.34 -12.50 -12.51
C PHE A 5 -19.82 -13.94 -12.67
N GLY A 6 -18.65 -14.14 -13.25
CA GLY A 6 -17.98 -15.44 -13.22
C GLY A 6 -17.46 -15.78 -11.82
N SER A 7 -17.16 -17.06 -11.58
CA SER A 7 -16.70 -17.54 -10.26
C SER A 7 -15.48 -16.76 -9.75
N THR A 8 -14.53 -16.49 -10.61
CA THR A 8 -13.32 -15.71 -10.28
C THR A 8 -13.64 -14.25 -9.96
N GLY A 9 -14.51 -13.60 -10.75
CA GLY A 9 -14.93 -12.22 -10.50
C GLY A 9 -15.64 -12.06 -9.17
N VAL A 10 -16.58 -12.98 -8.86
CA VAL A 10 -17.27 -12.99 -7.55
C VAL A 10 -16.28 -13.20 -6.40
N TRP A 11 -15.29 -14.09 -6.57
CA TRP A 11 -14.26 -14.33 -5.57
C TRP A 11 -13.43 -13.06 -5.27
N PHE A 12 -12.97 -12.36 -6.32
CA PHE A 12 -12.27 -11.09 -6.16
C PHE A 12 -13.13 -10.03 -5.46
N LEU A 13 -14.42 -9.93 -5.79
CA LEU A 13 -15.32 -8.97 -5.14
C LEU A 13 -15.52 -9.28 -3.65
N ILE A 14 -15.72 -10.54 -3.29
CA ILE A 14 -15.82 -10.93 -1.88
C ILE A 14 -14.53 -10.61 -1.13
N GLY A 15 -13.37 -10.97 -1.70
CA GLY A 15 -12.07 -10.64 -1.13
C GLY A 15 -11.88 -9.14 -0.98
N ALA A 16 -12.22 -8.36 -2.01
CA ALA A 16 -12.12 -6.90 -1.99
C ALA A 16 -12.99 -6.27 -0.90
N ILE A 17 -14.22 -6.73 -0.72
CA ILE A 17 -15.12 -6.24 0.35
C ILE A 17 -14.51 -6.51 1.73
N LEU A 18 -13.98 -7.70 1.96
CA LEU A 18 -13.33 -8.04 3.24
C LEU A 18 -12.10 -7.16 3.49
N VAL A 19 -11.26 -6.94 2.47
CA VAL A 19 -10.09 -6.06 2.55
C VAL A 19 -10.51 -4.59 2.73
N TRP A 20 -11.60 -4.15 2.13
CA TRP A 20 -12.13 -2.81 2.33
C TRP A 20 -12.50 -2.54 3.80
N PHE A 21 -13.05 -3.52 4.50
CA PHE A 21 -13.30 -3.43 5.94
C PHE A 21 -12.01 -3.28 6.77
N MET A 22 -10.84 -3.68 6.22
CA MET A 22 -9.55 -3.44 6.88
C MET A 22 -9.25 -1.95 7.06
N GLN A 23 -9.78 -1.06 6.20
CA GLN A 23 -9.61 0.39 6.38
C GLN A 23 -10.19 0.87 7.71
N ALA A 24 -11.39 0.41 8.06
CA ALA A 24 -11.99 0.69 9.36
C ALA A 24 -11.19 0.03 10.51
N GLY A 25 -10.72 -1.20 10.30
CA GLY A 25 -9.89 -1.92 11.26
C GLY A 25 -8.58 -1.18 11.56
N PHE A 26 -7.86 -0.73 10.55
CA PHE A 26 -6.64 0.08 10.70
C PHE A 26 -6.93 1.40 11.41
N ALA A 27 -7.99 2.11 11.04
CA ALA A 27 -8.38 3.34 11.72
C ALA A 27 -8.63 3.12 13.21
N MET A 28 -9.28 2.02 13.59
CA MET A 28 -9.54 1.65 14.99
C MET A 28 -8.25 1.31 15.74
N VAL A 29 -7.41 0.45 15.19
CA VAL A 29 -6.15 0.03 15.79
C VAL A 29 -5.21 1.22 15.97
N GLU A 30 -5.03 2.03 14.93
CA GLU A 30 -4.17 3.21 14.96
C GLU A 30 -4.65 4.24 16.00
N THR A 31 -5.96 4.48 16.04
CA THR A 31 -6.56 5.37 17.05
C THR A 31 -6.34 4.84 18.46
N GLY A 32 -6.43 3.53 18.67
CA GLY A 32 -6.19 2.89 19.96
C GLY A 32 -4.74 2.97 20.45
N PHE A 33 -3.77 3.03 19.53
CA PHE A 33 -2.34 3.15 19.86
C PHE A 33 -1.81 4.58 19.92
N THR A 34 -2.65 5.57 19.67
CA THR A 34 -2.28 6.98 19.71
C THR A 34 -3.00 7.71 20.84
N ARG A 35 -2.53 8.92 21.18
CA ARG A 35 -3.18 9.73 22.22
C ARG A 35 -4.57 10.16 21.78
N ALA A 36 -5.54 10.11 22.69
CA ALA A 36 -6.95 10.42 22.42
C ALA A 36 -7.17 11.75 21.70
N LYS A 37 -6.37 12.79 22.01
CA LYS A 37 -6.43 14.09 21.34
C LYS A 37 -6.16 14.04 19.83
N ASN A 38 -5.52 12.99 19.34
CA ASN A 38 -5.17 12.81 17.94
C ASN A 38 -6.15 11.90 17.19
N ALA A 39 -7.17 11.35 17.85
CA ALA A 39 -8.12 10.40 17.27
C ALA A 39 -8.76 10.93 15.98
N GLY A 40 -9.26 12.16 15.97
CA GLY A 40 -9.85 12.76 14.78
C GLY A 40 -8.87 12.90 13.61
N ASN A 41 -7.61 13.25 13.90
CA ASN A 41 -6.56 13.33 12.87
C ASN A 41 -6.24 11.95 12.28
N ILE A 42 -6.20 10.92 13.12
CA ILE A 42 -5.92 9.54 12.68
C ILE A 42 -7.05 9.02 11.79
N ILE A 43 -8.30 9.18 12.21
CA ILE A 43 -9.47 8.76 11.41
C ILE A 43 -9.48 9.49 10.05
N MET A 44 -9.23 10.82 10.06
CA MET A 44 -9.17 11.61 8.84
C MET A 44 -8.06 11.14 7.89
N LYS A 45 -6.88 10.80 8.41
CA LYS A 45 -5.78 10.27 7.60
C LYS A 45 -6.17 8.97 6.91
N ASN A 46 -6.72 8.01 7.66
CA ASN A 46 -7.14 6.73 7.10
C ASN A 46 -8.24 6.89 6.03
N LEU A 47 -9.18 7.81 6.24
CA LEU A 47 -10.19 8.13 5.22
C LEU A 47 -9.55 8.73 3.96
N LEU A 48 -8.58 9.65 4.14
CA LEU A 48 -7.90 10.28 3.00
C LEU A 48 -6.99 9.31 2.24
N ASP A 49 -6.38 8.32 2.88
CA ASP A 49 -5.64 7.28 2.18
C ASP A 49 -6.52 6.57 1.16
N PHE A 50 -7.73 6.21 1.58
CA PHE A 50 -8.67 5.58 0.66
C PHE A 50 -9.13 6.55 -0.45
N CYS A 51 -9.51 7.79 -0.11
CA CYS A 51 -9.99 8.76 -1.09
C CYS A 51 -8.90 9.18 -2.09
N LEU A 52 -7.74 9.59 -1.60
CA LEU A 52 -6.62 10.03 -2.44
C LEU A 52 -6.03 8.86 -3.22
N GLY A 53 -5.87 7.71 -2.56
CA GLY A 53 -5.40 6.47 -3.17
C GLY A 53 -6.30 6.05 -4.33
N THR A 54 -7.62 6.09 -4.14
CA THR A 54 -8.60 5.78 -5.21
C THR A 54 -8.40 6.67 -6.43
N ILE A 55 -8.30 7.99 -6.24
CA ILE A 55 -8.15 8.94 -7.35
C ILE A 55 -6.88 8.64 -8.16
N VAL A 56 -5.73 8.54 -7.50
CA VAL A 56 -4.46 8.34 -8.22
C VAL A 56 -4.32 6.93 -8.76
N PHE A 57 -4.92 5.93 -8.10
CA PHE A 57 -4.93 4.56 -8.59
C PHE A 57 -5.76 4.44 -9.88
N VAL A 58 -6.94 5.08 -9.94
CA VAL A 58 -7.75 5.16 -11.17
C VAL A 58 -7.00 5.85 -12.30
N LEU A 59 -6.33 6.97 -11.99
CA LEU A 59 -5.68 7.78 -13.02
C LEU A 59 -4.37 7.16 -13.54
N LEU A 60 -3.61 6.48 -12.72
CA LEU A 60 -2.27 6.01 -13.06
C LEU A 60 -1.99 4.59 -12.55
N GLY A 61 -2.29 4.31 -11.28
CA GLY A 61 -1.86 3.10 -10.60
C GLY A 61 -2.37 1.82 -11.25
N ALA A 62 -3.65 1.76 -11.59
CA ALA A 62 -4.25 0.60 -12.24
C ALA A 62 -3.60 0.31 -13.60
N GLY A 63 -3.30 1.35 -14.38
CA GLY A 63 -2.61 1.22 -15.66
C GLY A 63 -1.19 0.67 -15.52
N LEU A 64 -0.44 1.12 -14.50
CA LEU A 64 0.90 0.62 -14.22
C LEU A 64 0.91 -0.83 -13.71
N LEU A 65 -0.07 -1.20 -12.88
CA LEU A 65 -0.16 -2.53 -12.31
C LEU A 65 -0.63 -3.56 -13.32
N MET A 66 -1.71 -3.26 -14.04
CA MET A 66 -2.44 -4.18 -14.92
C MET A 66 -2.04 -4.03 -16.39
N GLY A 67 -1.12 -3.14 -16.70
CA GLY A 67 -0.61 -2.91 -18.03
C GLY A 67 0.30 -4.03 -18.52
N GLU A 68 0.54 -4.06 -19.84
CA GLU A 68 1.51 -4.96 -20.43
C GLU A 68 2.91 -4.70 -19.86
N ASP A 69 3.67 -5.77 -19.73
CA ASP A 69 5.01 -5.66 -19.15
C ASP A 69 5.96 -4.80 -19.99
N ALA A 70 6.75 -3.98 -19.29
CA ALA A 70 7.85 -3.20 -19.82
C ALA A 70 9.10 -3.37 -18.93
N LEU A 71 10.26 -3.12 -19.50
CA LEU A 71 11.53 -3.16 -18.78
C LEU A 71 11.77 -4.49 -18.03
N PHE A 72 11.57 -5.60 -18.73
CA PHE A 72 11.88 -6.94 -18.20
C PHE A 72 11.07 -7.31 -16.93
N GLY A 73 9.83 -6.94 -16.85
CA GLY A 73 8.97 -7.26 -15.73
C GLY A 73 9.04 -6.27 -14.56
N LEU A 74 9.76 -5.18 -14.71
CA LEU A 74 9.93 -4.20 -13.63
C LEU A 74 8.78 -3.19 -13.55
N VAL A 75 8.17 -2.85 -14.68
CA VAL A 75 7.11 -1.82 -14.75
C VAL A 75 6.11 -2.18 -15.82
N GLY A 76 4.82 -2.09 -15.54
CA GLY A 76 3.78 -2.16 -16.56
C GLY A 76 3.71 -0.88 -17.40
N ILE A 77 3.43 -1.01 -18.68
CA ILE A 77 3.13 0.15 -19.54
C ILE A 77 1.78 0.72 -19.11
N PRO A 78 1.69 2.02 -18.79
CA PRO A 78 0.43 2.63 -18.37
C PRO A 78 -0.69 2.35 -19.38
N ASN A 79 -1.68 1.60 -18.94
CA ASN A 79 -2.83 1.24 -19.74
C ASN A 79 -4.02 2.05 -19.26
N MET A 80 -4.74 2.65 -20.19
CA MET A 80 -5.87 3.53 -19.92
C MET A 80 -7.22 2.80 -20.07
N GLY A 81 -7.23 1.47 -19.98
CA GLY A 81 -8.42 0.63 -20.16
C GLY A 81 -9.61 1.03 -19.28
N VAL A 82 -9.35 1.54 -18.08
CA VAL A 82 -10.39 2.13 -17.20
C VAL A 82 -11.23 3.19 -17.93
N PHE A 83 -10.64 3.94 -18.86
CA PHE A 83 -11.32 5.02 -19.58
C PHE A 83 -11.69 4.65 -21.01
N THR A 84 -10.95 3.73 -21.64
CA THR A 84 -11.07 3.43 -23.07
C THR A 84 -11.92 2.19 -23.36
N ASP A 85 -11.98 1.24 -22.42
CA ASP A 85 -12.76 -0.01 -22.58
C ASP A 85 -13.58 -0.33 -21.31
N PHE A 86 -14.37 0.63 -20.90
CA PHE A 86 -15.15 0.54 -19.65
C PHE A 86 -16.05 -0.70 -19.58
N ALA A 87 -16.62 -1.13 -20.70
CA ALA A 87 -17.59 -2.24 -20.74
C ALA A 87 -16.94 -3.61 -20.54
N ASN A 88 -15.69 -3.78 -21.00
CA ASN A 88 -14.96 -5.08 -20.90
C ASN A 88 -13.84 -5.06 -19.87
N TYR A 89 -13.67 -3.96 -19.16
CA TYR A 89 -12.63 -3.81 -18.16
C TYR A 89 -12.86 -4.77 -16.97
N ASP A 90 -11.80 -5.38 -16.45
CA ASP A 90 -11.89 -6.28 -15.29
C ASP A 90 -12.06 -5.50 -13.99
N TRP A 91 -13.27 -5.03 -13.75
CA TRP A 91 -13.61 -4.24 -12.57
C TRP A 91 -13.46 -5.01 -11.26
N SER A 92 -13.59 -6.34 -11.27
CA SER A 92 -13.43 -7.16 -10.08
C SER A 92 -11.97 -7.19 -9.62
N ASN A 93 -11.05 -7.42 -10.54
CA ASN A 93 -9.62 -7.37 -10.29
C ASN A 93 -9.17 -5.94 -9.97
N PHE A 94 -9.67 -4.93 -10.69
CA PHE A 94 -9.41 -3.53 -10.40
C PHE A 94 -9.78 -3.17 -8.96
N PHE A 95 -11.01 -3.49 -8.51
CA PHE A 95 -11.47 -3.17 -7.17
C PHE A 95 -10.67 -3.91 -6.10
N PHE A 96 -10.33 -5.17 -6.35
CA PHE A 96 -9.45 -5.95 -5.48
C PHE A 96 -8.10 -5.26 -5.28
N ASN A 97 -7.43 -4.85 -6.34
CA ASN A 97 -6.15 -4.15 -6.27
C ASN A 97 -6.26 -2.74 -5.68
N LEU A 98 -7.35 -2.03 -5.92
CA LEU A 98 -7.60 -0.72 -5.33
C LEU A 98 -7.63 -0.75 -3.80
N VAL A 99 -8.33 -1.71 -3.21
CA VAL A 99 -8.43 -1.80 -1.75
C VAL A 99 -7.11 -2.23 -1.10
N PHE A 100 -6.31 -3.01 -1.79
CA PHE A 100 -4.95 -3.35 -1.36
C PHE A 100 -3.97 -2.18 -1.50
N CYS A 101 -4.10 -1.38 -2.56
CA CYS A 101 -3.37 -0.12 -2.71
C CYS A 101 -3.58 0.80 -1.50
N ALA A 102 -4.83 1.03 -1.14
CA ALA A 102 -5.18 1.84 0.03
C ALA A 102 -4.62 1.23 1.33
N THR A 103 -4.65 -0.10 1.46
CA THR A 103 -4.10 -0.81 2.63
C THR A 103 -2.59 -0.61 2.76
N THR A 104 -1.83 -0.65 1.67
CA THR A 104 -0.38 -0.40 1.68
C THR A 104 -0.05 0.99 2.23
N ALA A 105 -0.76 2.02 1.78
CA ALA A 105 -0.60 3.39 2.30
C ALA A 105 -0.97 3.49 3.78
N THR A 106 -2.06 2.83 4.19
CA THR A 106 -2.56 2.85 5.57
C THR A 106 -1.59 2.15 6.55
N ILE A 107 -0.90 1.08 6.15
CA ILE A 107 0.11 0.43 7.01
C ILE A 107 1.20 1.42 7.43
N VAL A 108 1.60 2.33 6.54
CA VAL A 108 2.61 3.36 6.84
C VAL A 108 2.07 4.42 7.81
N SER A 109 0.76 4.65 7.80
CA SER A 109 0.09 5.67 8.63
C SER A 109 0.43 5.55 10.12
N GLY A 110 0.40 4.35 10.68
CA GLY A 110 0.71 4.11 12.09
C GLY A 110 2.13 4.52 12.46
N ALA A 111 3.10 4.29 11.60
CA ALA A 111 4.48 4.72 11.80
C ALA A 111 4.63 6.25 11.74
N MET A 112 3.84 6.92 10.94
CA MET A 112 3.84 8.37 10.78
C MET A 112 3.03 9.11 11.84
N ALA A 113 2.17 8.40 12.57
CA ALA A 113 1.27 8.97 13.57
C ALA A 113 2.02 9.78 14.62
N GLU A 114 1.48 10.95 14.99
CA GLU A 114 1.99 11.87 16.01
C GLU A 114 3.36 12.51 15.73
N ARG A 115 3.94 12.32 14.53
CA ARG A 115 5.27 12.87 14.18
C ARG A 115 5.37 13.44 12.77
N THR A 116 4.29 13.39 11.99
CA THR A 116 4.26 13.88 10.61
C THR A 116 3.22 14.97 10.46
N LYS A 117 3.54 15.99 9.67
CA LYS A 117 2.55 16.99 9.26
C LYS A 117 1.52 16.36 8.34
N PHE A 118 0.26 16.78 8.47
CA PHE A 118 -0.85 16.24 7.69
C PHE A 118 -0.63 16.31 6.18
N LEU A 119 -0.15 17.45 5.66
CA LEU A 119 0.13 17.60 4.23
C LEU A 119 1.22 16.63 3.75
N SER A 120 2.31 16.45 4.52
CA SER A 120 3.36 15.49 4.18
C SER A 120 2.84 14.06 4.17
N TYR A 121 1.87 13.76 5.03
CA TYR A 121 1.16 12.50 5.04
C TYR A 121 0.39 12.29 3.72
N CYS A 122 -0.40 13.26 3.29
CA CYS A 122 -1.14 13.16 2.03
C CYS A 122 -0.22 12.96 0.83
N ILE A 123 0.93 13.65 0.80
CA ILE A 123 1.90 13.53 -0.30
C ILE A 123 2.47 12.11 -0.37
N TYR A 124 2.91 11.53 0.74
CA TYR A 124 3.46 10.18 0.70
C TYR A 124 2.41 9.13 0.33
N SER A 125 1.17 9.29 0.82
CA SER A 125 0.05 8.41 0.47
C SER A 125 -0.21 8.43 -1.03
N LEU A 126 -0.21 9.61 -1.65
CA LEU A 126 -0.31 9.76 -3.11
C LEU A 126 0.84 9.03 -3.83
N VAL A 127 2.09 9.18 -3.38
CA VAL A 127 3.25 8.53 -4.01
C VAL A 127 3.18 7.01 -3.86
N ILE A 128 2.82 6.49 -2.69
CA ILE A 128 2.64 5.05 -2.49
C ILE A 128 1.56 4.52 -3.43
N SER A 129 0.42 5.18 -3.50
CA SER A 129 -0.73 4.70 -4.28
C SER A 129 -0.57 4.88 -5.79
N ALA A 130 0.16 5.91 -6.24
CA ALA A 130 0.35 6.18 -7.66
C ALA A 130 1.52 5.40 -8.27
N VAL A 131 2.57 5.11 -7.50
CA VAL A 131 3.86 4.65 -8.02
C VAL A 131 4.36 3.40 -7.30
N VAL A 132 4.54 3.47 -5.98
CA VAL A 132 5.23 2.39 -5.25
C VAL A 132 4.43 1.09 -5.31
N TYR A 133 3.20 1.11 -4.85
CA TYR A 133 2.33 -0.07 -4.86
C TYR A 133 2.08 -0.60 -6.27
N PRO A 134 1.69 0.22 -7.28
CA PRO A 134 1.43 -0.31 -8.61
C PRO A 134 2.64 -0.99 -9.26
N ILE A 135 3.83 -0.43 -9.09
CA ILE A 135 5.05 -1.00 -9.66
C ILE A 135 5.39 -2.33 -8.98
N GLU A 136 5.41 -2.37 -7.67
CA GLU A 136 5.79 -3.58 -6.95
C GLU A 136 4.73 -4.69 -7.05
N ALA A 137 3.43 -4.32 -7.07
CA ALA A 137 2.36 -5.28 -7.27
C ALA A 137 2.36 -5.83 -8.71
N HIS A 138 2.80 -5.05 -9.72
CA HIS A 138 3.02 -5.52 -11.08
C HIS A 138 4.03 -6.69 -11.11
N TRP A 139 5.07 -6.66 -10.28
CA TRP A 139 6.10 -7.71 -10.25
C TRP A 139 5.55 -9.12 -10.07
N ALA A 140 4.50 -9.28 -9.26
CA ALA A 140 3.92 -10.58 -8.96
C ALA A 140 2.49 -10.75 -9.46
N TRP A 141 1.63 -9.77 -9.26
CA TRP A 141 0.21 -9.84 -9.62
C TRP A 141 -0.11 -9.28 -11.01
N GLY A 142 0.74 -8.39 -11.53
CA GLY A 142 0.61 -7.80 -12.85
C GLY A 142 1.31 -8.55 -13.98
N GLY A 143 1.92 -9.70 -13.69
CA GLY A 143 2.65 -10.49 -14.70
C GLY A 143 4.13 -10.14 -14.86
N GLY A 144 4.70 -9.35 -13.94
CA GLY A 144 6.10 -8.93 -13.96
C GLY A 144 7.10 -10.02 -13.56
N TRP A 145 8.33 -9.62 -13.25
CA TRP A 145 9.49 -10.49 -13.11
C TRP A 145 9.44 -11.53 -11.99
N LEU A 146 8.59 -11.33 -10.97
CA LEU A 146 8.35 -12.32 -9.93
C LEU A 146 7.27 -13.34 -10.32
N SER A 147 6.44 -13.03 -11.32
CA SER A 147 5.46 -13.98 -11.83
C SER A 147 6.15 -15.06 -12.66
N THR A 148 5.42 -16.14 -12.98
CA THR A 148 5.93 -17.20 -13.87
C THR A 148 6.08 -16.78 -15.33
N ALA A 149 5.54 -15.61 -15.71
CA ALA A 149 5.38 -15.25 -17.10
C ALA A 149 6.70 -14.75 -17.74
N GLU A 150 7.49 -13.97 -16.98
CA GLU A 150 8.69 -13.33 -17.54
C GLU A 150 9.90 -13.45 -16.61
N PRO A 151 10.97 -14.14 -17.04
CA PRO A 151 12.21 -14.18 -16.28
C PRO A 151 12.97 -12.85 -16.39
N LEU A 152 13.39 -12.30 -15.27
CA LEU A 152 14.22 -11.11 -15.22
C LEU A 152 15.51 -11.30 -16.04
N PHE A 153 15.78 -10.41 -16.98
CA PHE A 153 16.96 -10.44 -17.89
C PHE A 153 17.07 -11.68 -18.78
N GLY A 154 15.96 -12.35 -19.10
CA GLY A 154 15.96 -13.49 -20.00
C GLY A 154 16.75 -14.70 -19.48
N THR A 155 17.01 -14.75 -18.19
CA THR A 155 17.80 -15.85 -17.61
C THR A 155 16.93 -17.08 -17.40
N THR A 156 17.37 -18.22 -17.91
CA THR A 156 16.88 -19.56 -17.56
C THR A 156 17.40 -19.97 -16.17
N GLY A 157 17.44 -19.03 -15.23
CA GLY A 157 18.03 -19.24 -13.92
C GLY A 157 17.11 -19.96 -12.94
N TYR A 158 17.59 -20.10 -11.70
CA TYR A 158 16.89 -20.78 -10.60
C TYR A 158 15.44 -20.29 -10.40
N PHE A 159 15.15 -19.01 -10.67
CA PHE A 159 13.83 -18.42 -10.54
C PHE A 159 12.92 -18.64 -11.77
N ALA A 160 13.43 -19.08 -12.92
CA ALA A 160 12.62 -19.28 -14.13
C ALA A 160 11.53 -20.37 -13.97
N ASN A 161 11.71 -21.30 -13.01
CA ASN A 161 10.80 -22.42 -12.76
C ASN A 161 10.13 -22.36 -11.39
N VAL A 162 10.37 -21.31 -10.60
CA VAL A 162 9.83 -21.15 -9.25
C VAL A 162 9.02 -19.87 -9.22
N ALA A 163 7.71 -20.00 -9.39
CA ALA A 163 6.80 -18.87 -9.25
C ALA A 163 6.87 -18.32 -7.81
N TYR A 164 7.06 -17.02 -7.69
CA TYR A 164 6.78 -16.34 -6.45
C TYR A 164 5.27 -16.25 -6.24
N ILE A 165 4.80 -16.75 -5.11
CA ILE A 165 3.38 -16.74 -4.79
C ILE A 165 3.14 -15.82 -3.58
N ASP A 166 2.46 -14.72 -3.81
CA ASP A 166 1.85 -13.90 -2.76
C ASP A 166 0.33 -13.95 -2.91
N PHE A 167 -0.32 -14.74 -2.06
CA PHE A 167 -1.76 -14.98 -2.19
C PHE A 167 -2.61 -13.80 -1.70
N ALA A 168 -2.21 -13.17 -0.60
CA ALA A 168 -3.01 -12.15 0.09
C ALA A 168 -2.23 -10.88 0.44
N GLY A 169 -1.11 -10.63 -0.23
CA GLY A 169 -0.35 -9.40 -0.07
C GLY A 169 0.58 -9.38 1.15
N SER A 170 1.06 -10.53 1.63
CA SER A 170 2.02 -10.56 2.73
C SER A 170 3.30 -9.79 2.41
N SER A 171 3.81 -9.92 1.19
CA SER A 171 4.98 -9.19 0.71
C SER A 171 4.58 -7.89 0.00
N LEU A 172 3.69 -7.99 -0.98
CA LEU A 172 3.32 -6.85 -1.81
C LEU A 172 2.66 -5.71 -1.04
N ILE A 173 2.05 -5.98 0.09
CA ILE A 173 1.31 -4.98 0.87
C ILE A 173 1.97 -4.78 2.23
N HIS A 174 2.05 -5.85 3.04
CA HIS A 174 2.49 -5.74 4.43
C HIS A 174 4.00 -5.52 4.55
N PHE A 175 4.81 -6.24 3.77
CA PHE A 175 6.26 -6.06 3.79
C PHE A 175 6.68 -4.71 3.20
N VAL A 176 6.09 -4.31 2.06
CA VAL A 176 6.35 -2.99 1.43
C VAL A 176 5.91 -1.85 2.32
N GLY A 177 4.69 -1.94 2.89
CA GLY A 177 4.20 -1.00 3.89
C GLY A 177 5.09 -0.96 5.14
N GLY A 178 5.56 -2.13 5.59
CA GLY A 178 6.47 -2.27 6.73
C GLY A 178 7.84 -1.62 6.50
N ILE A 179 8.47 -1.84 5.35
CA ILE A 179 9.74 -1.19 4.98
C ILE A 179 9.56 0.33 4.89
N SER A 180 8.52 0.79 4.22
CA SER A 180 8.18 2.22 4.12
C SER A 180 7.97 2.83 5.50
N SER A 181 7.28 2.12 6.39
CA SER A 181 7.10 2.49 7.81
C SER A 181 8.41 2.58 8.57
N PHE A 182 9.29 1.59 8.38
CA PHE A 182 10.61 1.56 9.02
C PHE A 182 11.47 2.75 8.60
N ILE A 183 11.57 2.99 7.30
CA ILE A 183 12.36 4.13 6.75
C ILE A 183 11.76 5.46 7.24
N GLY A 184 10.44 5.61 7.16
CA GLY A 184 9.78 6.82 7.64
C GLY A 184 9.98 7.06 9.13
N ALA A 185 9.89 6.01 9.96
CA ALA A 185 10.16 6.10 11.38
C ALA A 185 11.62 6.44 11.70
N LEU A 186 12.56 5.91 10.90
CA LEU A 186 13.98 6.19 11.05
C LEU A 186 14.30 7.66 10.73
N LEU A 187 13.73 8.20 9.67
CA LEU A 187 13.94 9.59 9.24
C LEU A 187 13.29 10.61 10.19
N LEU A 188 12.08 10.31 10.67
CA LEU A 188 11.32 11.22 11.54
C LEU A 188 11.75 11.17 13.01
N GLY A 189 12.39 10.10 13.43
CA GLY A 189 12.78 9.89 14.82
C GLY A 189 11.61 9.53 15.74
N PRO A 190 11.79 9.56 17.07
CA PRO A 190 10.79 9.18 18.05
C PRO A 190 9.64 10.18 18.13
N ARG A 191 8.47 9.69 18.56
CA ARG A 191 7.32 10.56 18.87
C ARG A 191 7.67 11.51 20.01
N TRP A 192 7.18 12.76 19.93
CA TRP A 192 7.33 13.71 21.02
C TRP A 192 6.73 13.17 22.32
N GLY A 193 7.50 13.26 23.40
CA GLY A 193 7.07 12.80 24.71
C GLY A 193 7.12 11.28 24.91
N LYS A 194 7.63 10.51 23.95
CA LYS A 194 7.83 9.06 24.11
C LYS A 194 8.97 8.75 25.08
N TYR A 195 9.97 9.61 25.16
CA TYR A 195 11.11 9.47 26.07
C TYR A 195 11.17 10.70 26.99
N LEU A 196 11.63 10.47 28.22
CA LEU A 196 11.90 11.53 29.17
C LEU A 196 13.42 11.67 29.34
N ASP A 197 13.90 12.88 29.58
CA ASP A 197 15.27 13.16 29.99
C ASP A 197 15.50 12.74 31.46
N LYS A 198 16.70 13.01 31.98
CA LYS A 198 17.06 12.71 33.36
C LYS A 198 16.21 13.49 34.37
N ASP A 199 15.71 14.64 33.95
CA ASP A 199 14.88 15.53 34.79
C ASP A 199 13.38 15.26 34.63
N GLY A 200 13.00 14.21 33.87
CA GLY A 200 11.61 13.84 33.64
C GLY A 200 10.89 14.68 32.58
N LYS A 201 11.61 15.50 31.80
CA LYS A 201 11.02 16.29 30.71
C LYS A 201 10.94 15.51 29.40
N PRO A 202 9.89 15.70 28.59
CA PRO A 202 9.78 15.08 27.28
C PRO A 202 10.94 15.46 26.35
N THR A 203 11.52 14.46 25.70
CA THR A 203 12.62 14.65 24.74
C THR A 203 12.41 13.84 23.46
N LEU A 204 13.00 14.28 22.36
CA LEU A 204 13.11 13.52 21.12
C LEU A 204 14.40 12.69 21.05
N VAL A 205 15.34 12.90 21.98
CA VAL A 205 16.65 12.26 21.96
C VAL A 205 16.64 10.97 22.78
N ARG A 206 16.83 9.83 22.10
CA ARG A 206 16.79 8.51 22.72
C ARG A 206 17.96 8.25 23.71
N LYS A 207 19.13 8.85 23.49
CA LYS A 207 20.36 8.56 24.27
C LYS A 207 20.26 8.98 25.74
N GLU A 208 19.44 9.99 26.05
CA GLU A 208 19.31 10.57 27.38
C GLU A 208 17.91 10.34 27.98
N ALA A 209 17.06 9.64 27.26
CA ALA A 209 15.66 9.50 27.61
C ALA A 209 15.32 8.16 28.25
N LYS A 210 14.42 8.20 29.24
CA LYS A 210 13.70 7.02 29.74
C LYS A 210 12.40 6.83 28.97
N TYR A 211 11.93 5.60 28.88
CA TYR A 211 10.58 5.34 28.35
C TYR A 211 9.51 5.98 29.27
N VAL A 212 8.51 6.58 28.64
CA VAL A 212 7.31 7.09 29.28
C VAL A 212 6.35 5.94 29.53
#